data_1786aa1f9bf404a42db8b2b5a064e6fd
#
_entry.id   1786aa1f9bf404a42db8b2b5a064e6fd
#
_cell.length_a   1.000
_cell.length_b   1.000
_cell.length_c   1.000
_cell.angle_alpha   90.00
_cell.angle_beta   90.00
_cell.angle_gamma   90.00
#
_symmetry.space_group_name_H-M   'P 1'
#
loop_
_entity.id
_entity.type
_entity.pdbx_description
1 polymer ?
#
loop_
_entity_poly.entity_id
_entity_poly.type
_entity_poly.pdbx_seq_one_letter_code
_entity_poly.pdbx_strand_id
1 'polypeptide(L)'
;MQFSKDMVAAFARPAILCLLRQGESYGYEIIQKVKELSNGEIQWTDGMLYPILHRLEEEELIQSRWGESETGRKRKYYSLTKHSTPAIDQYRMQWTTLNEFLAPLWATQKP
;
A
#
# COMPACT_ATOMS: atom_id res chain seq x y z
N MET A 1 -0.26 -10.27 13.97
CA MET A 1 0.41 -9.11 14.61
C MET A 1 -0.42 -7.86 14.41
N GLN A 2 -0.45 -7.01 15.40
CA GLN A 2 -1.17 -5.74 15.28
C GLN A 2 -0.16 -4.60 15.12
N PHE A 3 -0.28 -3.88 14.00
CA PHE A 3 0.60 -2.76 13.72
C PHE A 3 0.02 -1.46 14.28
N SER A 4 0.88 -0.58 14.77
CA SER A 4 0.45 0.74 15.23
C SER A 4 -0.07 1.56 14.06
N LYS A 5 -0.86 2.59 14.36
CA LYS A 5 -1.36 3.51 13.33
C LYS A 5 -0.22 4.17 12.58
N ASP A 6 0.85 4.51 13.28
CA ASP A 6 2.01 5.16 12.65
C ASP A 6 2.68 4.24 11.65
N MET A 7 2.83 2.96 12.00
CA MET A 7 3.41 2.00 11.08
C MET A 7 2.52 1.78 9.87
N VAL A 8 1.21 1.62 10.07
CA VAL A 8 0.28 1.46 8.95
C VAL A 8 0.35 2.66 8.02
N ALA A 9 0.35 3.88 8.58
CA ALA A 9 0.45 5.09 7.77
C ALA A 9 1.74 5.11 6.95
N ALA A 10 2.83 4.61 7.51
CA ALA A 10 4.12 4.63 6.85
C ALA A 10 4.22 3.62 5.71
N PHE A 11 3.72 2.38 5.89
CA PHE A 11 3.95 1.34 4.87
C PHE A 11 2.76 1.15 3.92
N ALA A 12 1.57 1.64 4.26
CA ALA A 12 0.39 1.40 3.42
C ALA A 12 0.52 2.04 2.03
N ARG A 13 1.05 3.25 1.96
CA ARG A 13 1.18 3.95 0.68
C ARG A 13 2.10 3.22 -0.29
N PRO A 14 3.34 2.88 0.08
CA PRO A 14 4.18 2.11 -0.82
C PRO A 14 3.62 0.72 -1.11
N ALA A 15 2.96 0.08 -0.15
CA ALA A 15 2.36 -1.23 -0.39
C ALA A 15 1.29 -1.17 -1.47
N ILE A 16 0.39 -0.19 -1.39
CA ILE A 16 -0.67 -0.02 -2.39
C ILE A 16 -0.08 0.24 -3.77
N LEU A 17 0.89 1.16 -3.85
CA LEU A 17 1.52 1.47 -5.14
C LEU A 17 2.18 0.24 -5.74
N CYS A 18 2.88 -0.53 -4.94
CA CYS A 18 3.54 -1.75 -5.43
C CYS A 18 2.55 -2.81 -5.87
N LEU A 19 1.43 -2.97 -5.15
CA LEU A 19 0.38 -3.91 -5.56
C LEU A 19 -0.21 -3.52 -6.91
N LEU A 20 -0.43 -2.23 -7.13
CA LEU A 20 -0.99 -1.74 -8.39
C LEU A 20 -0.03 -1.86 -9.57
N ARG A 21 1.26 -2.11 -9.34
CA ARG A 21 2.20 -2.42 -10.41
C ARG A 21 1.84 -3.71 -11.15
N GLN A 22 1.11 -4.59 -10.51
CA GLN A 22 0.68 -5.85 -11.11
C GLN A 22 -0.57 -5.69 -11.99
N GLY A 23 -1.16 -4.50 -12.00
CA GLY A 23 -2.35 -4.20 -12.77
C GLY A 23 -3.39 -3.48 -11.91
N GLU A 24 -4.45 -3.02 -12.55
CA GLU A 24 -5.49 -2.33 -11.81
C GLU A 24 -6.18 -3.25 -10.82
N SER A 25 -6.71 -2.67 -9.75
CA SER A 25 -7.36 -3.42 -8.69
C SER A 25 -8.43 -2.55 -8.03
N TYR A 26 -9.27 -3.18 -7.22
CA TYR A 26 -10.31 -2.48 -6.48
C TYR A 26 -10.12 -2.75 -4.98
N GLY A 27 -10.80 -1.94 -4.14
CA GLY A 27 -10.52 -1.93 -2.71
C GLY A 27 -10.54 -3.30 -2.04
N TYR A 28 -11.60 -4.07 -2.29
CA TYR A 28 -11.71 -5.40 -1.67
C TYR A 28 -10.55 -6.31 -2.08
N GLU A 29 -10.20 -6.29 -3.37
CA GLU A 29 -9.09 -7.11 -3.85
C GLU A 29 -7.77 -6.70 -3.22
N ILE A 30 -7.54 -5.40 -3.07
CA ILE A 30 -6.32 -4.89 -2.41
C ILE A 30 -6.25 -5.42 -0.99
N ILE A 31 -7.36 -5.34 -0.23
CA ILE A 31 -7.41 -5.85 1.14
C ILE A 31 -7.10 -7.33 1.19
N GLN A 32 -7.67 -8.11 0.28
CA GLN A 32 -7.44 -9.56 0.23
C GLN A 32 -5.98 -9.89 -0.12
N LYS A 33 -5.40 -9.18 -1.08
CA LYS A 33 -4.01 -9.41 -1.46
C LYS A 33 -3.05 -9.10 -0.32
N VAL A 34 -3.28 -8.01 0.39
CA VAL A 34 -2.44 -7.66 1.54
C VAL A 34 -2.52 -8.73 2.61
N LYS A 35 -3.72 -9.22 2.88
CA LYS A 35 -3.92 -10.30 3.85
C LYS A 35 -3.18 -11.56 3.44
N GLU A 36 -3.32 -11.97 2.18
CA GLU A 36 -2.67 -13.17 1.67
C GLU A 36 -1.16 -13.06 1.68
N LEU A 37 -0.63 -11.96 1.15
CA LEU A 37 0.82 -11.76 1.06
C LEU A 37 1.50 -11.65 2.42
N SER A 38 0.76 -11.23 3.44
CA SER A 38 1.28 -11.12 4.80
C SER A 38 0.97 -12.35 5.65
N ASN A 39 0.45 -13.41 5.05
CA ASN A 39 0.01 -14.61 5.78
C ASN A 39 -0.97 -14.29 6.92
N GLY A 40 -1.87 -13.34 6.65
CA GLY A 40 -2.89 -12.92 7.60
C GLY A 40 -2.44 -11.92 8.65
N GLU A 41 -1.15 -11.56 8.66
CA GLU A 41 -0.62 -10.63 9.66
C GLU A 41 -1.10 -9.21 9.47
N ILE A 42 -1.41 -8.81 8.23
CA ILE A 42 -1.87 -7.46 7.92
C ILE A 42 -3.31 -7.53 7.43
N GLN A 43 -4.21 -7.00 8.23
CA GLN A 43 -5.63 -7.01 7.90
C GLN A 43 -6.16 -5.57 7.90
N TRP A 44 -6.34 -5.04 6.70
CA TRP A 44 -6.86 -3.70 6.51
C TRP A 44 -8.38 -3.70 6.43
N THR A 45 -8.98 -2.58 6.78
CA THR A 45 -10.41 -2.35 6.65
C THR A 45 -10.68 -1.32 5.57
N ASP A 46 -11.92 -1.25 5.10
CA ASP A 46 -12.35 -0.21 4.16
C ASP A 46 -12.08 1.19 4.74
N GLY A 47 -12.41 1.37 6.00
CA GLY A 47 -12.25 2.68 6.66
C GLY A 47 -10.81 3.15 6.72
N MET A 48 -9.87 2.22 6.74
CA MET A 48 -8.45 2.56 6.72
C MET A 48 -7.96 2.77 5.28
N LEU A 49 -8.44 1.94 4.35
CA LEU A 49 -7.92 1.94 2.98
C LEU A 49 -8.39 3.13 2.13
N TYR A 50 -9.68 3.42 2.13
CA TYR A 50 -10.22 4.42 1.20
C TYR A 50 -9.67 5.83 1.39
N PRO A 51 -9.43 6.33 2.62
CA PRO A 51 -8.78 7.63 2.77
C PRO A 51 -7.38 7.68 2.15
N ILE A 52 -6.65 6.57 2.22
CA ILE A 52 -5.30 6.50 1.64
C ILE A 52 -5.39 6.51 0.12
N LEU A 53 -6.33 5.74 -0.45
CA LEU A 53 -6.55 5.74 -1.89
C LEU A 53 -6.91 7.14 -2.39
N HIS A 54 -7.78 7.85 -1.66
CA HIS A 54 -8.15 9.22 -2.01
C HIS A 54 -6.94 10.14 -2.05
N ARG A 55 -6.07 10.06 -1.06
CA ARG A 55 -4.86 10.89 -1.01
C ARG A 55 -3.92 10.58 -2.16
N LEU A 56 -3.74 9.29 -2.45
CA LEU A 56 -2.87 8.89 -3.56
C LEU A 56 -3.42 9.42 -4.90
N GLU A 57 -4.74 9.42 -5.04
CA GLU A 57 -5.38 9.95 -6.24
C GLU A 57 -5.25 11.46 -6.32
N GLU A 58 -5.44 12.18 -5.22
CA GLU A 58 -5.23 13.62 -5.17
C GLU A 58 -3.79 14.02 -5.50
N GLU A 59 -2.83 13.18 -5.11
CA GLU A 59 -1.42 13.40 -5.43
C GLU A 59 -1.06 12.93 -6.84
N GLU A 60 -2.04 12.46 -7.59
CA GLU A 60 -1.87 12.01 -8.96
C GLU A 60 -0.92 10.82 -9.12
N LEU A 61 -0.76 10.02 -8.07
CA LEU A 61 0.03 8.80 -8.13
C LEU A 61 -0.79 7.62 -8.63
N ILE A 62 -2.10 7.66 -8.39
CA ILE A 62 -3.03 6.68 -8.91
C ILE A 62 -4.22 7.40 -9.57
N GLN A 63 -4.94 6.67 -10.39
CA GLN A 63 -6.16 7.14 -11.02
C GLN A 63 -7.22 6.07 -10.89
N SER A 64 -8.48 6.44 -11.04
CA SER A 64 -9.57 5.50 -10.88
C SER A 64 -10.53 5.56 -12.06
N ARG A 65 -11.27 4.48 -12.24
CA ARG A 65 -12.36 4.39 -13.20
C ARG A 65 -13.45 3.49 -12.64
N TRP A 66 -14.66 3.74 -13.04
CA TRP A 66 -15.77 2.84 -12.71
C TRP A 66 -15.85 1.73 -13.75
N GLY A 67 -16.06 0.51 -13.27
CA GLY A 67 -16.25 -0.66 -14.13
C GLY A 67 -17.28 -1.56 -13.51
N GLU A 68 -17.51 -2.71 -14.15
CA GLU A 68 -18.45 -3.70 -13.65
C GLU A 68 -17.76 -5.03 -13.46
N SER A 69 -18.13 -5.73 -12.41
CA SER A 69 -17.69 -7.10 -12.19
C SER A 69 -18.51 -8.04 -13.10
N GLU A 70 -18.13 -9.32 -13.12
CA GLU A 70 -18.84 -10.34 -13.89
C GLU A 70 -20.29 -10.46 -13.49
N THR A 71 -20.64 -10.11 -12.25
CA THR A 71 -22.00 -10.15 -11.76
C THR A 71 -22.76 -8.84 -11.98
N GLY A 72 -22.17 -7.89 -12.72
CA GLY A 72 -22.80 -6.60 -13.00
C GLY A 72 -22.69 -5.58 -11.90
N ARG A 73 -21.92 -5.87 -10.84
CA ARG A 73 -21.74 -4.96 -9.72
C ARG A 73 -20.75 -3.86 -10.09
N LYS A 74 -21.12 -2.61 -9.86
CA LYS A 74 -20.23 -1.49 -10.12
C LYS A 74 -19.07 -1.49 -9.13
N ARG A 75 -17.87 -1.28 -9.64
CA ARG A 75 -16.65 -1.23 -8.86
C ARG A 75 -15.77 -0.09 -9.33
N LYS A 76 -15.09 0.52 -8.37
CA LYS A 76 -14.10 1.52 -8.67
C LYS A 76 -12.73 0.86 -8.73
N TYR A 77 -12.12 0.90 -9.91
CA TYR A 77 -10.81 0.31 -10.15
C TYR A 77 -9.74 1.40 -10.10
N TYR A 78 -8.63 1.06 -9.49
CA TYR A 78 -7.48 1.96 -9.32
C TYR A 78 -6.30 1.42 -10.11
N SER A 79 -5.53 2.33 -10.70
CA SER A 79 -4.33 1.98 -11.45
C SER A 79 -3.27 3.07 -11.24
N LEU A 80 -2.02 2.72 -11.53
CA LEU A 80 -0.93 3.68 -11.41
C LEU A 80 -0.96 4.70 -12.52
N THR A 81 -0.52 5.91 -12.22
CA THR A 81 -0.24 6.94 -13.22
C THR A 81 1.23 6.89 -13.59
N LYS A 82 1.62 7.69 -14.59
CA LYS A 82 3.02 7.81 -14.98
C LYS A 82 3.90 8.43 -13.90
N HIS A 83 3.30 9.09 -12.90
CA HIS A 83 4.03 9.72 -11.80
C HIS A 83 4.39 8.75 -10.69
N SER A 84 3.87 7.53 -10.73
CA SER A 84 4.05 6.57 -9.64
C SER A 84 5.48 5.99 -9.56
N THR A 85 6.13 5.79 -10.72
CA THR A 85 7.45 5.14 -10.72
C THR A 85 8.49 5.88 -9.89
N PRO A 86 8.67 7.22 -10.06
CA PRO A 86 9.61 7.93 -9.20
C PRO A 86 9.22 7.87 -7.72
N ALA A 87 7.91 7.91 -7.42
CA ALA A 87 7.45 7.84 -6.04
C ALA A 87 7.78 6.49 -5.40
N ILE A 88 7.55 5.39 -6.14
CA ILE A 88 7.87 4.05 -5.65
C ILE A 88 9.37 3.91 -5.41
N ASP A 89 10.19 4.39 -6.34
CA ASP A 89 11.65 4.33 -6.19
C ASP A 89 12.10 5.09 -4.96
N GLN A 90 11.51 6.26 -4.70
CA GLN A 90 11.84 7.06 -3.53
C GLN A 90 11.47 6.34 -2.24
N TYR A 91 10.28 5.75 -2.17
CA TYR A 91 9.87 4.95 -1.01
C TYR A 91 10.84 3.81 -0.76
N ARG A 92 11.23 3.09 -1.83
CA ARG A 92 12.13 1.96 -1.69
C ARG A 92 13.48 2.39 -1.14
N MET A 93 14.01 3.50 -1.63
CA MET A 93 15.29 4.03 -1.14
C MET A 93 15.19 4.44 0.33
N GLN A 94 14.12 5.11 0.71
CA GLN A 94 13.92 5.51 2.09
C GLN A 94 13.83 4.31 3.03
N TRP A 95 13.05 3.29 2.65
CA TRP A 95 12.91 2.08 3.46
C TRP A 95 14.22 1.32 3.58
N THR A 96 14.96 1.20 2.49
CA THR A 96 16.26 0.54 2.50
C THR A 96 17.22 1.27 3.44
N THR A 97 17.28 2.60 3.34
CA THR A 97 18.16 3.42 4.19
C THR A 97 17.76 3.26 5.67
N LEU A 98 16.47 3.31 5.96
CA LEU A 98 16.01 3.14 7.34
C LEU A 98 16.34 1.75 7.89
N ASN A 99 16.15 0.72 7.09
CA ASN A 99 16.47 -0.65 7.52
C ASN A 99 17.96 -0.81 7.79
N GLU A 100 18.81 -0.24 6.93
CA GLU A 100 20.26 -0.29 7.13
C GLU A 100 20.68 0.46 8.40
N PHE A 101 20.00 1.59 8.68
CA PHE A 101 20.29 2.36 9.88
C PHE A 101 19.84 1.64 11.14
N LEU A 102 18.62 1.09 11.12
CA LEU A 102 18.04 0.48 12.32
C LEU A 102 18.60 -0.91 12.63
N ALA A 103 18.97 -1.68 11.61
CA ALA A 103 19.39 -3.07 11.82
C ALA A 103 20.48 -3.23 12.88
N PRO A 104 21.61 -2.49 12.82
CA PRO A 104 22.62 -2.62 13.87
C PRO A 104 22.14 -2.11 15.23
N LEU A 105 21.19 -1.18 15.25
CA LEU A 105 20.65 -0.68 16.50
C LEU A 105 19.77 -1.73 17.21
N TRP A 106 18.99 -2.50 16.44
CA TRP A 106 18.21 -3.61 17.01
C TRP A 106 19.12 -4.66 17.61
N ALA A 107 20.27 -4.88 16.99
CA ALA A 107 21.20 -5.92 17.40
C ALA A 107 22.04 -5.51 18.63
N THR A 108 22.07 -4.21 18.98
CA THR A 108 22.84 -3.72 20.10
C THR A 108 22.28 -4.23 21.41
N GLN A 109 23.12 -4.91 22.19
CA GLN A 109 22.76 -5.38 23.52
C GLN A 109 23.09 -4.29 24.55
N LYS A 110 22.09 -3.95 25.34
CA LYS A 110 22.29 -2.98 26.41
C LYS A 110 22.55 -3.71 27.72
N PRO A 111 23.60 -3.32 28.45
CA PRO A 111 23.81 -3.90 29.78
C PRO A 111 22.72 -3.48 30.74
#